data_8698de64df521e757a2c5062bcbc4a82
#
_entry.id   8698de64df521e757a2c5062bcbc4a82
#
_cell.length_a   1.000
_cell.length_b   1.000
_cell.length_c   1.000
_cell.angle_alpha   90.00
_cell.angle_beta   90.00
_cell.angle_gamma   90.00
#
_symmetry.space_group_name_H-M   'P 1'
#
loop_
_entity.id
_entity.type
_entity.pdbx_description
1 polymer ?
#
loop_
_entity_poly.entity_id
_entity_poly.type
_entity_poly.pdbx_seq_one_letter_code
_entity_poly.pdbx_strand_id
1 'polypeptide(L)'
;MNYNINFQVAAVIIIALLLYHFLTQKKLHNANVKTFTYILVLSGLYILSDLLGTLIIMNYTAEDEGTVMGILTGIYLLDILIPYILYSCIPDSRETEKKSGALSVICAGITVAMMIAMLGNLGSGGFFCFDSNGVFQKGTGYVFLYLYALVYIVLIMLRMIRSREDYTPEKMSIAGEFLVIEGVCIGVELYTGYIFLSDFGLALGLIFLYLMMNNPGDYIDSTTGAFDKRYFDNWIQEKFTKGIEFHVIAVELFMLKQINKVYGSSTGDLLLVQIARELQNITGSVQVFRTTGNCFLIITDSLTEYEKNRQEIENYFKEPFETDGEKITFPAIICGIINGEKMEKEDVLLAYIEYLISLVKRADETVVIQSDDRILEGFRYEKEVEHFLKTAVDKDLFEVYYQPVFWTKEDRYITLEALSRLKHPCMGMIPPDVFISIAERQGLIAQIGLLQFRRVCRFIKENEYMMKQIKNVKFNLSPSELLKPGHSQLLINIVKEYELSPKYFQFEITETVATEYSESFCKAVEDFTNAGIGLCLDDFGSGYANLNAVLRLPFDVVKMDRSLLTGITCDEQAAVFYHSIVTVMQNMGYTIVAEGAETEEEVSLLREWGVDMVQGYYFSRPLPETELLRLFML
;
A
#
# COMPACT_ATOMS: atom_id res chain seq x y z
N MET A 1 -39.40 -35.44 37.52
CA MET A 1 -37.93 -35.45 37.32
C MET A 1 -37.38 -34.07 37.59
N ASN A 2 -36.35 -33.92 38.40
CA ASN A 2 -35.69 -32.61 38.54
C ASN A 2 -34.70 -32.44 37.39
N TYR A 3 -35.07 -31.70 36.35
CA TYR A 3 -34.18 -31.31 35.30
C TYR A 3 -33.18 -30.27 35.80
N ASN A 4 -31.92 -30.37 35.37
CA ASN A 4 -30.89 -29.44 35.78
C ASN A 4 -30.78 -28.30 34.73
N ILE A 5 -31.39 -27.16 35.03
CA ILE A 5 -31.43 -25.98 34.19
C ILE A 5 -30.21 -25.04 34.35
N ASN A 6 -29.26 -25.38 35.25
CA ASN A 6 -28.15 -24.50 35.58
C ASN A 6 -27.30 -24.17 34.35
N PHE A 7 -27.09 -25.11 33.43
CA PHE A 7 -26.32 -24.91 32.20
C PHE A 7 -27.05 -24.03 31.18
N GLN A 8 -28.39 -24.16 31.07
CA GLN A 8 -29.22 -23.30 30.23
C GLN A 8 -29.21 -21.85 30.74
N VAL A 9 -29.33 -21.64 32.04
CA VAL A 9 -29.25 -20.32 32.68
C VAL A 9 -27.86 -19.72 32.47
N ALA A 10 -26.79 -20.50 32.62
CA ALA A 10 -25.44 -20.06 32.34
C ALA A 10 -25.26 -19.65 30.88
N ALA A 11 -25.81 -20.41 29.92
CA ALA A 11 -25.79 -20.10 28.51
C ALA A 11 -26.47 -18.76 28.18
N VAL A 12 -27.66 -18.50 28.77
CA VAL A 12 -28.36 -17.21 28.60
C VAL A 12 -27.51 -16.05 29.10
N ILE A 13 -26.88 -16.19 30.28
CA ILE A 13 -26.01 -15.15 30.86
C ILE A 13 -24.80 -14.89 29.92
N ILE A 14 -24.16 -15.96 29.44
CA ILE A 14 -23.01 -15.84 28.51
C ILE A 14 -23.40 -15.09 27.23
N ILE A 15 -24.53 -15.46 26.62
CA ILE A 15 -24.98 -14.79 25.38
C ILE A 15 -25.38 -13.33 25.64
N ALA A 16 -26.02 -13.03 26.76
CA ALA A 16 -26.37 -11.67 27.14
C ALA A 16 -25.12 -10.81 27.33
N LEU A 17 -24.08 -11.33 28.00
CA LEU A 17 -22.79 -10.65 28.15
C LEU A 17 -22.06 -10.47 26.81
N LEU A 18 -22.07 -11.50 25.97
CA LEU A 18 -21.46 -11.45 24.65
C LEU A 18 -22.17 -10.42 23.75
N LEU A 19 -23.50 -10.38 23.79
CA LEU A 19 -24.30 -9.40 23.06
C LEU A 19 -24.03 -7.97 23.54
N TYR A 20 -23.99 -7.76 24.87
CA TYR A 20 -23.66 -6.48 25.47
C TYR A 20 -22.27 -6.01 25.04
N HIS A 21 -21.26 -6.88 25.15
CA HIS A 21 -19.89 -6.58 24.76
C HIS A 21 -19.79 -6.26 23.26
N PHE A 22 -20.46 -7.05 22.42
CA PHE A 22 -20.51 -6.84 20.98
C PHE A 22 -21.18 -5.53 20.57
N LEU A 23 -22.23 -5.11 21.29
CA LEU A 23 -22.93 -3.84 21.00
C LEU A 23 -22.17 -2.61 21.47
N THR A 24 -21.27 -2.75 22.47
CA THR A 24 -20.48 -1.65 23.04
C THR A 24 -19.14 -1.43 22.33
N GLN A 25 -18.65 -2.41 21.58
CA GLN A 25 -17.41 -2.26 20.81
C GLN A 25 -17.59 -1.37 19.57
N LYS A 26 -16.50 -0.72 19.14
CA LYS A 26 -16.42 0.01 17.84
C LYS A 26 -16.82 -0.95 16.72
N LYS A 27 -17.92 -0.64 16.05
CA LYS A 27 -18.45 -1.50 14.98
C LYS A 27 -17.54 -1.43 13.75
N LEU A 28 -16.90 -2.53 13.43
CA LEU A 28 -16.38 -2.78 12.10
C LEU A 28 -17.57 -2.85 11.12
N HIS A 29 -17.64 -1.98 10.13
CA HIS A 29 -18.68 -2.03 9.10
C HIS A 29 -18.31 -3.10 8.06
N ASN A 30 -18.43 -4.37 8.43
CA ASN A 30 -18.13 -5.49 7.54
C ASN A 30 -19.36 -6.40 7.43
N ALA A 31 -19.58 -7.02 6.28
CA ALA A 31 -20.65 -8.01 6.05
C ALA A 31 -20.62 -9.13 7.11
N ASN A 32 -19.43 -9.55 7.51
CA ASN A 32 -19.23 -10.57 8.55
C ASN A 32 -19.79 -10.16 9.91
N VAL A 33 -19.75 -8.87 10.27
CA VAL A 33 -20.32 -8.33 11.52
C VAL A 33 -21.84 -8.44 11.53
N LYS A 34 -22.49 -8.13 10.40
CA LYS A 34 -23.96 -8.28 10.27
C LYS A 34 -24.37 -9.75 10.40
N THR A 35 -23.64 -10.64 9.71
CA THR A 35 -23.87 -12.09 9.78
C THR A 35 -23.72 -12.61 11.20
N PHE A 36 -22.67 -12.22 11.91
CA PHE A 36 -22.47 -12.62 13.31
C PHE A 36 -23.55 -12.07 14.24
N THR A 37 -24.02 -10.83 14.01
CA THR A 37 -25.16 -10.26 14.77
C THR A 37 -26.40 -11.13 14.63
N TYR A 38 -26.74 -11.57 13.42
CA TYR A 38 -27.87 -12.46 13.18
C TYR A 38 -27.67 -13.82 13.88
N ILE A 39 -26.47 -14.40 13.79
CA ILE A 39 -26.13 -15.67 14.47
C ILE A 39 -26.33 -15.52 15.99
N LEU A 40 -25.79 -14.46 16.58
CA LEU A 40 -25.87 -14.25 18.03
C LEU A 40 -27.30 -14.06 18.54
N VAL A 41 -28.09 -13.24 17.81
CA VAL A 41 -29.50 -13.01 18.17
C VAL A 41 -30.34 -14.28 18.01
N LEU A 42 -30.17 -15.01 16.90
CA LEU A 42 -30.93 -16.25 16.66
C LEU A 42 -30.57 -17.36 17.65
N SER A 43 -29.28 -17.53 17.98
CA SER A 43 -28.85 -18.50 19.01
C SER A 43 -29.33 -18.10 20.40
N GLY A 44 -29.38 -16.81 20.71
CA GLY A 44 -29.99 -16.32 21.94
C GLY A 44 -31.47 -16.63 22.05
N LEU A 45 -32.23 -16.47 20.97
CA LEU A 45 -33.66 -16.84 20.89
C LEU A 45 -33.83 -18.35 21.04
N TYR A 46 -32.98 -19.16 20.42
CA TYR A 46 -32.99 -20.62 20.55
C TYR A 46 -32.83 -21.05 22.01
N ILE A 47 -31.78 -20.60 22.71
CA ILE A 47 -31.52 -20.96 24.11
C ILE A 47 -32.64 -20.48 25.03
N LEU A 48 -33.22 -19.30 24.78
CA LEU A 48 -34.36 -18.80 25.54
C LEU A 48 -35.62 -19.66 25.31
N SER A 49 -35.86 -20.11 24.07
CA SER A 49 -37.02 -20.98 23.76
C SER A 49 -36.87 -22.33 24.43
N ASP A 50 -35.68 -22.94 24.44
CA ASP A 50 -35.44 -24.22 25.08
C ASP A 50 -35.54 -24.13 26.60
N LEU A 51 -34.99 -23.07 27.24
CA LEU A 51 -35.16 -22.80 28.66
C LEU A 51 -36.65 -22.64 29.05
N LEU A 52 -37.43 -21.90 28.26
CA LEU A 52 -38.87 -21.74 28.47
C LEU A 52 -39.59 -23.08 28.35
N GLY A 53 -39.25 -23.90 27.34
CA GLY A 53 -39.79 -25.25 27.20
C GLY A 53 -39.52 -26.12 28.43
N THR A 54 -38.29 -26.11 28.93
CA THR A 54 -37.89 -26.86 30.13
C THR A 54 -38.63 -26.36 31.37
N LEU A 55 -38.78 -25.05 31.56
CA LEU A 55 -39.56 -24.48 32.70
C LEU A 55 -41.04 -24.85 32.62
N ILE A 56 -41.64 -24.90 31.44
CA ILE A 56 -43.01 -25.35 31.23
C ILE A 56 -43.14 -26.81 31.60
N ILE A 57 -42.24 -27.68 31.18
CA ILE A 57 -42.21 -29.09 31.50
C ILE A 57 -42.08 -29.30 33.02
N MET A 58 -41.24 -28.54 33.72
CA MET A 58 -41.02 -28.65 35.17
C MET A 58 -42.23 -28.21 35.99
N ASN A 59 -43.02 -27.26 35.53
CA ASN A 59 -44.18 -26.69 36.20
C ASN A 59 -45.51 -27.25 35.69
N TYR A 60 -45.48 -28.26 34.84
CA TYR A 60 -46.66 -28.87 34.25
C TYR A 60 -47.58 -29.49 35.34
N THR A 61 -48.89 -29.19 35.23
CA THR A 61 -49.98 -29.81 36.01
C THR A 61 -50.95 -30.45 35.03
N ALA A 62 -51.48 -31.66 35.37
CA ALA A 62 -52.20 -32.52 34.43
C ALA A 62 -53.55 -31.97 33.90
N GLU A 63 -53.94 -30.74 34.30
CA GLU A 63 -55.25 -30.16 33.90
C GLU A 63 -55.24 -29.52 32.47
N ASP A 64 -54.05 -29.23 31.87
CA ASP A 64 -53.91 -28.47 30.58
C ASP A 64 -53.00 -29.14 29.55
N GLU A 65 -53.02 -30.47 29.46
CA GLU A 65 -52.11 -31.24 28.58
C GLU A 65 -52.12 -30.77 27.11
N GLY A 66 -53.28 -30.51 26.56
CA GLY A 66 -53.40 -30.07 25.16
C GLY A 66 -52.78 -28.70 24.88
N THR A 67 -52.92 -27.77 25.82
CA THR A 67 -52.33 -26.42 25.72
C THR A 67 -50.80 -26.48 25.83
N VAL A 68 -50.28 -27.25 26.78
CA VAL A 68 -48.85 -27.42 26.99
C VAL A 68 -48.20 -28.14 25.82
N MET A 69 -48.82 -29.19 25.27
CA MET A 69 -48.40 -29.88 24.06
C MET A 69 -48.31 -28.91 22.86
N GLY A 70 -49.30 -28.01 22.73
CA GLY A 70 -49.28 -26.98 21.67
C GLY A 70 -48.14 -26.00 21.82
N ILE A 71 -47.88 -25.49 23.03
CA ILE A 71 -46.80 -24.55 23.32
C ILE A 71 -45.43 -25.21 23.09
N LEU A 72 -45.21 -26.42 23.59
CA LEU A 72 -43.94 -27.14 23.38
C LEU A 72 -43.73 -27.47 21.91
N THR A 73 -44.77 -27.86 21.17
CA THR A 73 -44.66 -28.05 19.71
C THR A 73 -44.23 -26.74 19.01
N GLY A 74 -44.79 -25.60 19.42
CA GLY A 74 -44.38 -24.28 18.90
C GLY A 74 -42.90 -23.96 19.20
N ILE A 75 -42.42 -24.28 20.39
CA ILE A 75 -41.00 -24.11 20.76
C ILE A 75 -40.11 -24.98 19.89
N TYR A 76 -40.40 -26.27 19.74
CA TYR A 76 -39.60 -27.17 18.88
C TYR A 76 -39.68 -26.81 17.39
N LEU A 77 -40.74 -26.18 16.92
CA LEU A 77 -40.78 -25.64 15.55
C LEU A 77 -39.81 -24.48 15.36
N LEU A 78 -39.63 -23.61 16.35
CA LEU A 78 -38.59 -22.58 16.34
C LEU A 78 -37.21 -23.22 16.36
N ASP A 79 -36.97 -24.21 17.19
CA ASP A 79 -35.70 -24.94 17.29
C ASP A 79 -35.32 -25.66 16.00
N ILE A 80 -36.30 -26.13 15.21
CA ILE A 80 -36.10 -26.70 13.90
C ILE A 80 -35.76 -25.62 12.87
N LEU A 81 -36.35 -24.41 12.97
CA LEU A 81 -36.16 -23.35 11.99
C LEU A 81 -34.80 -22.67 12.12
N ILE A 82 -34.28 -22.50 13.35
CA ILE A 82 -33.06 -21.74 13.63
C ILE A 82 -31.81 -22.33 12.96
N PRO A 83 -31.48 -23.63 12.96
CA PRO A 83 -30.34 -24.20 12.28
C PRO A 83 -30.36 -23.94 10.78
N TYR A 84 -31.53 -23.95 10.12
CA TYR A 84 -31.67 -23.61 8.70
C TYR A 84 -31.36 -22.13 8.44
N ILE A 85 -31.86 -21.21 9.28
CA ILE A 85 -31.57 -19.78 9.16
C ILE A 85 -30.07 -19.53 9.36
N LEU A 86 -29.47 -20.14 10.39
CA LEU A 86 -28.02 -20.06 10.63
C LEU A 86 -27.21 -20.52 9.41
N TYR A 87 -27.57 -21.68 8.84
CA TYR A 87 -26.93 -22.15 7.60
C TYR A 87 -27.07 -21.16 6.44
N SER A 88 -28.24 -20.53 6.31
CA SER A 88 -28.54 -19.57 5.24
C SER A 88 -27.79 -18.24 5.41
N CYS A 89 -27.46 -17.84 6.63
CA CYS A 89 -26.74 -16.60 6.94
C CYS A 89 -25.23 -16.67 6.64
N ILE A 90 -24.65 -17.87 6.44
CA ILE A 90 -23.23 -18.02 6.12
C ILE A 90 -23.04 -17.72 4.62
N PRO A 91 -22.19 -16.73 4.26
CA PRO A 91 -21.93 -16.40 2.85
C PRO A 91 -21.33 -17.60 2.10
N ASP A 92 -21.70 -17.76 0.84
CA ASP A 92 -21.09 -18.74 -0.07
C ASP A 92 -20.33 -17.95 -1.15
N SER A 93 -19.01 -18.01 -1.17
CA SER A 93 -18.14 -17.28 -2.10
C SER A 93 -18.33 -17.66 -3.59
N ARG A 94 -19.19 -18.64 -3.89
CA ARG A 94 -19.45 -19.14 -5.25
C ARG A 94 -20.88 -18.87 -5.76
N GLU A 95 -21.54 -17.83 -5.27
CA GLU A 95 -22.91 -17.50 -5.73
C GLU A 95 -23.06 -17.11 -7.22
N THR A 96 -21.97 -17.12 -7.99
CA THR A 96 -22.03 -16.90 -9.46
C THR A 96 -22.39 -18.16 -10.28
N GLU A 97 -22.44 -19.36 -9.70
CA GLU A 97 -22.82 -20.56 -10.41
C GLU A 97 -24.17 -21.15 -9.93
N LYS A 98 -25.10 -21.36 -10.86
CA LYS A 98 -26.44 -21.96 -10.72
C LYS A 98 -26.56 -23.25 -9.88
N LYS A 99 -25.47 -23.81 -9.34
CA LYS A 99 -25.46 -25.03 -8.52
C LYS A 99 -25.66 -24.81 -7.01
N SER A 100 -25.49 -23.60 -6.50
CA SER A 100 -25.73 -23.25 -5.08
C SER A 100 -27.22 -23.35 -4.70
N GLY A 101 -28.13 -23.07 -5.63
CA GLY A 101 -29.56 -23.12 -5.40
C GLY A 101 -30.11 -24.51 -5.05
N ALA A 102 -29.54 -25.58 -5.57
CA ALA A 102 -30.07 -26.94 -5.36
C ALA A 102 -29.90 -27.43 -3.90
N LEU A 103 -28.73 -27.17 -3.29
CA LEU A 103 -28.49 -27.58 -1.89
C LEU A 103 -29.35 -26.78 -0.91
N SER A 104 -29.51 -25.49 -1.14
CA SER A 104 -30.39 -24.62 -0.33
C SER A 104 -31.86 -25.07 -0.39
N VAL A 105 -32.33 -25.49 -1.58
CA VAL A 105 -33.69 -26.03 -1.75
C VAL A 105 -33.85 -27.37 -1.02
N ILE A 106 -32.83 -28.25 -1.06
CA ILE A 106 -32.85 -29.51 -0.33
C ILE A 106 -32.89 -29.25 1.18
N CYS A 107 -32.06 -28.35 1.70
CA CYS A 107 -32.07 -27.97 3.12
C CYS A 107 -33.43 -27.40 3.54
N ALA A 108 -34.02 -26.51 2.75
CA ALA A 108 -35.36 -26.01 3.00
C ALA A 108 -36.41 -27.13 3.02
N GLY A 109 -36.31 -28.07 2.08
CA GLY A 109 -37.20 -29.26 2.02
C GLY A 109 -37.10 -30.15 3.26
N ILE A 110 -35.88 -30.41 3.72
CA ILE A 110 -35.63 -31.19 4.98
C ILE A 110 -36.24 -30.47 6.18
N THR A 111 -36.03 -29.16 6.30
CA THR A 111 -36.59 -28.34 7.38
C THR A 111 -38.11 -28.37 7.37
N VAL A 112 -38.75 -28.16 6.23
CA VAL A 112 -40.21 -28.21 6.08
C VAL A 112 -40.74 -29.60 6.40
N ALA A 113 -40.10 -30.65 5.96
CA ALA A 113 -40.49 -32.05 6.29
C ALA A 113 -40.42 -32.30 7.81
N MET A 114 -39.37 -31.82 8.48
CA MET A 114 -39.20 -31.95 9.93
C MET A 114 -40.24 -31.13 10.68
N MET A 115 -40.59 -29.93 10.22
CA MET A 115 -41.67 -29.12 10.82
C MET A 115 -43.02 -29.78 10.67
N ILE A 116 -43.33 -30.37 9.51
CA ILE A 116 -44.57 -31.14 9.30
C ILE A 116 -44.64 -32.35 10.23
N ALA A 117 -43.54 -33.09 10.39
CA ALA A 117 -43.46 -34.22 11.28
C ALA A 117 -43.69 -33.79 12.76
N MET A 118 -43.10 -32.65 13.17
CA MET A 118 -43.29 -32.08 14.50
C MET A 118 -44.76 -31.63 14.72
N LEU A 119 -45.43 -31.03 13.77
CA LEU A 119 -46.84 -30.71 13.85
C LEU A 119 -47.71 -31.99 14.02
N GLY A 120 -47.32 -33.08 13.38
CA GLY A 120 -47.94 -34.39 13.54
C GLY A 120 -47.85 -34.96 14.97
N ASN A 121 -46.94 -34.45 15.80
CA ASN A 121 -46.80 -34.84 17.20
C ASN A 121 -48.04 -34.55 18.05
N LEU A 122 -48.79 -33.48 17.74
CA LEU A 122 -50.02 -33.13 18.43
C LEU A 122 -51.10 -34.25 18.40
N GLY A 123 -51.03 -35.12 17.40
CA GLY A 123 -51.96 -36.25 17.27
C GLY A 123 -51.36 -37.62 17.60
N SER A 124 -50.02 -37.76 17.49
CA SER A 124 -49.36 -39.08 17.57
C SER A 124 -48.53 -39.26 18.84
N GLY A 125 -48.07 -38.18 19.50
CA GLY A 125 -47.13 -38.25 20.63
C GLY A 125 -45.79 -38.88 20.26
N GLY A 126 -45.45 -38.95 18.97
CA GLY A 126 -44.27 -39.68 18.46
C GLY A 126 -42.93 -39.07 18.82
N PHE A 127 -42.85 -37.73 18.98
CA PHE A 127 -41.63 -37.03 19.40
C PHE A 127 -41.57 -36.90 20.92
N PHE A 128 -42.65 -36.46 21.54
CA PHE A 128 -42.78 -36.36 22.98
C PHE A 128 -44.25 -36.47 23.40
N CYS A 129 -44.47 -36.98 24.60
CA CYS A 129 -45.80 -37.11 25.21
C CYS A 129 -45.69 -36.98 26.72
N PHE A 130 -46.84 -36.88 27.41
CA PHE A 130 -46.92 -37.01 28.85
C PHE A 130 -47.53 -38.36 29.19
N ASP A 131 -46.98 -39.04 30.22
CA ASP A 131 -47.55 -40.29 30.69
C ASP A 131 -48.79 -40.05 31.57
N SER A 132 -49.45 -41.14 31.98
CA SER A 132 -50.65 -41.10 32.88
C SER A 132 -50.43 -40.40 34.23
N ASN A 133 -49.16 -40.14 34.57
CA ASN A 133 -48.76 -39.45 35.80
C ASN A 133 -48.32 -37.99 35.53
N GLY A 134 -48.46 -37.50 34.26
CA GLY A 134 -48.08 -36.17 33.89
C GLY A 134 -46.55 -35.98 33.71
N VAL A 135 -45.81 -37.08 33.59
CA VAL A 135 -44.36 -36.99 33.39
C VAL A 135 -44.03 -36.92 31.92
N PHE A 136 -43.22 -35.93 31.51
CA PHE A 136 -42.72 -35.77 30.14
C PHE A 136 -41.86 -36.96 29.73
N GLN A 137 -42.19 -37.57 28.59
CA GLN A 137 -41.43 -38.66 28.01
C GLN A 137 -41.02 -38.35 26.58
N LYS A 138 -39.73 -38.57 26.28
CA LYS A 138 -39.19 -38.47 24.91
C LYS A 138 -39.64 -39.69 24.10
N GLY A 139 -40.38 -39.46 23.02
CA GLY A 139 -40.78 -40.51 22.08
C GLY A 139 -39.63 -40.94 21.17
N THR A 140 -39.84 -41.99 20.39
CA THR A 140 -38.85 -42.51 19.45
C THR A 140 -38.47 -41.48 18.37
N GLY A 141 -39.37 -40.56 18.02
CA GLY A 141 -39.15 -39.46 17.09
C GLY A 141 -38.16 -38.40 17.58
N TYR A 142 -37.95 -38.32 18.91
CA TYR A 142 -37.07 -37.31 19.50
C TYR A 142 -35.61 -37.42 19.00
N VAL A 143 -35.15 -38.62 18.66
CA VAL A 143 -33.80 -38.87 18.10
C VAL A 143 -33.62 -38.15 16.75
N PHE A 144 -34.68 -37.96 15.99
CA PHE A 144 -34.59 -37.24 14.69
C PHE A 144 -34.30 -35.76 14.87
N LEU A 145 -34.62 -35.13 15.99
CA LEU A 145 -34.23 -33.73 16.30
C LEU A 145 -32.71 -33.61 16.43
N TYR A 146 -32.07 -34.53 17.14
CA TYR A 146 -30.62 -34.56 17.27
C TYR A 146 -29.93 -34.87 15.94
N LEU A 147 -30.46 -35.82 15.14
CA LEU A 147 -29.94 -36.10 13.80
C LEU A 147 -30.09 -34.90 12.89
N TYR A 148 -31.19 -34.16 12.97
CA TYR A 148 -31.42 -32.93 12.23
C TYR A 148 -30.37 -31.86 12.60
N ALA A 149 -30.16 -31.60 13.89
CA ALA A 149 -29.14 -30.67 14.37
C ALA A 149 -27.74 -31.09 13.88
N LEU A 150 -27.38 -32.37 14.01
CA LEU A 150 -26.09 -32.89 13.52
C LEU A 150 -25.90 -32.67 12.03
N VAL A 151 -26.95 -32.91 11.21
CA VAL A 151 -26.88 -32.66 9.74
C VAL A 151 -26.59 -31.19 9.47
N TYR A 152 -27.24 -30.25 10.16
CA TYR A 152 -26.98 -28.83 9.97
C TYR A 152 -25.60 -28.40 10.46
N ILE A 153 -25.12 -28.95 11.56
CA ILE A 153 -23.75 -28.77 12.04
C ILE A 153 -22.75 -29.15 10.93
N VAL A 154 -22.92 -30.35 10.34
CA VAL A 154 -22.06 -30.82 9.24
C VAL A 154 -22.19 -29.94 7.99
N LEU A 155 -23.40 -29.50 7.63
CA LEU A 155 -23.64 -28.63 6.46
C LEU A 155 -23.02 -27.25 6.66
N ILE A 156 -23.11 -26.66 7.85
CA ILE A 156 -22.45 -25.41 8.24
C ILE A 156 -20.93 -25.55 8.09
N MET A 157 -20.39 -26.66 8.61
CA MET A 157 -18.98 -26.99 8.50
C MET A 157 -18.52 -27.08 7.04
N LEU A 158 -19.24 -27.85 6.22
CA LEU A 158 -18.93 -28.00 4.79
C LEU A 158 -19.00 -26.67 4.04
N ARG A 159 -19.96 -25.81 4.40
CA ARG A 159 -20.08 -24.48 3.80
C ARG A 159 -18.91 -23.56 4.21
N MET A 160 -18.50 -23.59 5.48
CA MET A 160 -17.31 -22.88 5.96
C MET A 160 -16.01 -23.38 5.31
N ILE A 161 -15.85 -24.71 5.14
CA ILE A 161 -14.70 -25.30 4.46
C ILE A 161 -14.67 -24.94 2.98
N ARG A 162 -15.81 -24.82 2.33
CA ARG A 162 -15.94 -24.51 0.92
C ARG A 162 -15.64 -23.04 0.59
N SER A 163 -15.86 -22.16 1.53
CA SER A 163 -15.49 -20.73 1.44
C SER A 163 -14.03 -20.46 1.84
N ARG A 164 -13.12 -21.35 1.49
CA ARG A 164 -11.74 -21.48 2.00
C ARG A 164 -10.85 -20.26 1.73
N GLU A 165 -11.21 -19.38 0.81
CA GLU A 165 -10.45 -18.16 0.48
C GLU A 165 -10.54 -17.10 1.59
N ASP A 166 -11.58 -17.13 2.42
CA ASP A 166 -11.82 -16.17 3.50
C ASP A 166 -11.32 -16.64 4.89
N TYR A 167 -10.85 -17.92 5.01
CA TYR A 167 -10.52 -18.52 6.31
C TYR A 167 -9.08 -19.03 6.38
N THR A 168 -8.32 -18.51 7.34
CA THR A 168 -6.98 -19.01 7.65
C THR A 168 -7.03 -20.42 8.26
N PRO A 169 -5.92 -21.22 8.21
CA PRO A 169 -5.86 -22.54 8.85
C PRO A 169 -6.22 -22.52 10.36
N GLU A 170 -5.86 -21.44 11.05
CA GLU A 170 -6.17 -21.22 12.47
C GLU A 170 -7.68 -21.09 12.70
N LYS A 171 -8.37 -20.33 11.86
CA LYS A 171 -9.82 -20.15 11.93
C LYS A 171 -10.57 -21.47 11.67
N MET A 172 -10.05 -22.31 10.79
CA MET A 172 -10.62 -23.64 10.54
C MET A 172 -10.40 -24.60 11.72
N SER A 173 -9.25 -24.52 12.41
CA SER A 173 -9.01 -25.33 13.62
C SER A 173 -10.02 -24.99 14.72
N ILE A 174 -10.23 -23.70 15.00
CA ILE A 174 -11.17 -23.22 16.02
C ILE A 174 -12.62 -23.64 15.70
N ALA A 175 -13.04 -23.53 14.43
CA ALA A 175 -14.36 -24.01 14.01
C ALA A 175 -14.52 -25.53 14.21
N GLY A 176 -13.44 -26.29 13.96
CA GLY A 176 -13.41 -27.73 14.26
C GLY A 176 -13.51 -28.02 15.76
N GLU A 177 -12.80 -27.30 16.59
CA GLU A 177 -12.85 -27.42 18.04
C GLU A 177 -14.25 -27.14 18.59
N PHE A 178 -14.91 -26.09 18.09
CA PHE A 178 -16.32 -25.80 18.45
C PHE A 178 -17.24 -27.01 18.19
N LEU A 179 -17.11 -27.60 17.00
CA LEU A 179 -17.98 -28.73 16.64
C LEU A 179 -17.72 -29.97 17.47
N VAL A 180 -16.48 -30.19 17.89
CA VAL A 180 -16.15 -31.28 18.84
C VAL A 180 -16.78 -31.01 20.19
N ILE A 181 -16.70 -29.79 20.71
CA ILE A 181 -17.31 -29.39 22.01
C ILE A 181 -18.82 -29.61 21.95
N GLU A 182 -19.47 -29.10 20.91
CA GLU A 182 -20.93 -29.26 20.76
C GLU A 182 -21.34 -30.73 20.61
N GLY A 183 -20.62 -31.52 19.84
CA GLY A 183 -20.85 -32.96 19.73
C GLY A 183 -20.72 -33.70 21.05
N VAL A 184 -19.75 -33.33 21.89
CA VAL A 184 -19.57 -33.89 23.22
C VAL A 184 -20.74 -33.47 24.13
N CYS A 185 -21.18 -32.21 24.11
CA CYS A 185 -22.30 -31.72 24.88
C CYS A 185 -23.61 -32.45 24.53
N ILE A 186 -23.91 -32.59 23.25
CA ILE A 186 -25.06 -33.37 22.77
C ILE A 186 -24.94 -34.85 23.19
N GLY A 187 -23.77 -35.45 23.11
CA GLY A 187 -23.54 -36.85 23.52
C GLY A 187 -23.79 -37.08 25.00
N VAL A 188 -23.35 -36.15 25.86
CA VAL A 188 -23.60 -36.20 27.31
C VAL A 188 -25.09 -36.02 27.62
N GLU A 189 -25.76 -35.09 26.91
CA GLU A 189 -27.20 -34.87 27.08
C GLU A 189 -28.01 -36.10 26.68
N LEU A 190 -27.68 -36.76 25.56
CA LEU A 190 -28.30 -38.00 25.10
C LEU A 190 -28.11 -39.14 26.11
N TYR A 191 -26.91 -39.25 26.73
CA TYR A 191 -26.57 -40.29 27.66
C TYR A 191 -27.27 -40.10 29.01
N THR A 192 -27.31 -38.86 29.54
CA THR A 192 -27.86 -38.58 30.87
C THR A 192 -29.37 -38.40 30.85
N GLY A 193 -29.95 -37.82 29.82
CA GLY A 193 -31.37 -37.58 29.61
C GLY A 193 -32.00 -36.48 30.48
N TYR A 194 -31.26 -35.93 31.47
CA TYR A 194 -31.75 -34.90 32.41
C TYR A 194 -30.82 -33.68 32.56
N ILE A 195 -29.65 -33.69 31.94
CA ILE A 195 -28.72 -32.57 31.91
C ILE A 195 -28.79 -31.96 30.52
N PHE A 196 -29.23 -30.70 30.41
CA PHE A 196 -29.27 -29.94 29.16
C PHE A 196 -27.95 -29.19 29.01
N LEU A 197 -27.01 -29.76 28.25
CA LEU A 197 -25.65 -29.25 28.09
C LEU A 197 -25.41 -28.64 26.71
N SER A 198 -26.24 -28.96 25.70
CA SER A 198 -26.13 -28.49 24.34
C SER A 198 -26.20 -26.96 24.24
N ASP A 199 -27.09 -26.31 25.00
CA ASP A 199 -27.19 -24.85 25.01
C ASP A 199 -25.91 -24.17 25.52
N PHE A 200 -25.28 -24.79 26.53
CA PHE A 200 -24.01 -24.30 27.06
C PHE A 200 -22.86 -24.49 26.06
N GLY A 201 -22.84 -25.63 25.37
CA GLY A 201 -21.92 -25.89 24.27
C GLY A 201 -22.04 -24.85 23.16
N LEU A 202 -23.26 -24.56 22.73
CA LEU A 202 -23.56 -23.53 21.73
C LEU A 202 -23.07 -22.13 22.18
N ALA A 203 -23.33 -21.76 23.44
CA ALA A 203 -22.89 -20.48 24.00
C ALA A 203 -21.34 -20.36 24.03
N LEU A 204 -20.63 -21.42 24.42
CA LEU A 204 -19.17 -21.47 24.35
C LEU A 204 -18.67 -21.35 22.93
N GLY A 205 -19.28 -22.07 21.99
CA GLY A 205 -18.92 -22.00 20.58
C GLY A 205 -19.10 -20.62 19.98
N LEU A 206 -20.13 -19.89 20.42
CA LEU A 206 -20.32 -18.48 19.99
C LEU A 206 -19.24 -17.55 20.55
N ILE A 207 -18.69 -17.83 21.74
CA ILE A 207 -17.50 -17.09 22.22
C ILE A 207 -16.31 -17.36 21.32
N PHE A 208 -16.04 -18.63 20.94
CA PHE A 208 -14.95 -18.96 20.04
C PHE A 208 -15.14 -18.31 18.65
N LEU A 209 -16.35 -18.35 18.09
CA LEU A 209 -16.68 -17.66 16.85
C LEU A 209 -16.48 -16.14 16.98
N TYR A 210 -16.86 -15.55 18.11
CA TYR A 210 -16.64 -14.13 18.39
C TYR A 210 -15.14 -13.77 18.38
N LEU A 211 -14.33 -14.52 19.12
CA LEU A 211 -12.88 -14.32 19.19
C LEU A 211 -12.21 -14.49 17.81
N MET A 212 -12.77 -15.38 16.99
CA MET A 212 -12.26 -15.66 15.66
C MET A 212 -12.64 -14.60 14.61
N MET A 213 -13.89 -14.10 14.66
CA MET A 213 -14.41 -13.18 13.62
C MET A 213 -14.18 -11.71 13.96
N ASN A 214 -14.01 -11.37 15.22
CA ASN A 214 -14.00 -10.01 15.72
C ASN A 214 -12.86 -9.75 16.69
N ASN A 215 -11.65 -10.16 16.35
CA ASN A 215 -10.53 -9.58 17.07
C ASN A 215 -10.25 -8.19 16.46
N PRO A 216 -10.79 -7.07 17.00
CA PRO A 216 -10.52 -5.73 16.50
C PRO A 216 -9.01 -5.45 16.49
N GLY A 217 -8.25 -6.12 17.35
CA GLY A 217 -6.80 -6.06 17.41
C GLY A 217 -6.11 -6.51 16.12
N ASP A 218 -6.74 -7.37 15.31
CA ASP A 218 -6.17 -7.85 14.05
C ASP A 218 -6.19 -6.78 12.93
N TYR A 219 -7.00 -5.73 13.12
CA TYR A 219 -7.23 -4.68 12.12
C TYR A 219 -6.86 -3.28 12.60
N ILE A 220 -6.27 -3.18 13.80
CA ILE A 220 -5.87 -1.91 14.40
C ILE A 220 -4.34 -1.86 14.45
N ASP A 221 -3.77 -0.77 13.96
CA ASP A 221 -2.36 -0.46 14.14
C ASP A 221 -2.04 -0.30 15.63
N SER A 222 -1.16 -1.14 16.14
CA SER A 222 -0.84 -1.24 17.57
C SER A 222 -0.22 0.04 18.15
N THR A 223 0.40 0.87 17.33
CA THR A 223 1.00 2.13 17.75
C THR A 223 -0.04 3.23 17.86
N THR A 224 -0.87 3.41 16.84
CA THR A 224 -1.72 4.61 16.69
C THR A 224 -3.18 4.39 17.05
N GLY A 225 -3.66 3.14 17.07
CA GLY A 225 -5.08 2.84 17.25
C GLY A 225 -5.95 3.20 16.03
N ALA A 226 -5.36 3.60 14.90
CA ALA A 226 -6.03 3.74 13.62
C ALA A 226 -6.25 2.33 13.00
N PHE A 227 -7.11 2.24 11.99
CA PHE A 227 -7.24 0.99 11.23
C PHE A 227 -5.96 0.73 10.42
N ASP A 228 -5.55 -0.55 10.33
CA ASP A 228 -4.38 -0.96 9.58
C ASP A 228 -4.66 -1.11 8.06
N LYS A 229 -3.61 -1.39 7.30
CA LYS A 229 -3.70 -1.62 5.87
C LYS A 229 -4.63 -2.78 5.50
N ARG A 230 -4.64 -3.88 6.27
CA ARG A 230 -5.48 -5.06 5.98
C ARG A 230 -6.97 -4.74 6.06
N TYR A 231 -7.36 -3.88 7.02
CA TYR A 231 -8.75 -3.42 7.08
C TYR A 231 -9.08 -2.47 5.93
N PHE A 232 -8.15 -1.59 5.55
CA PHE A 232 -8.28 -0.74 4.37
C PHE A 232 -8.50 -1.57 3.11
N ASP A 233 -7.65 -2.58 2.86
CA ASP A 233 -7.71 -3.44 1.67
C ASP A 233 -9.10 -4.11 1.55
N ASN A 234 -9.60 -4.71 2.62
CA ASN A 234 -10.93 -5.34 2.65
C ASN A 234 -12.06 -4.32 2.44
N TRP A 235 -11.95 -3.17 3.09
CA TRP A 235 -12.99 -2.13 3.06
C TRP A 235 -13.09 -1.47 1.69
N ILE A 236 -11.96 -1.12 1.09
CA ILE A 236 -11.92 -0.45 -0.21
C ILE A 236 -12.33 -1.38 -1.35
N GLN A 237 -11.98 -2.67 -1.27
CA GLN A 237 -12.39 -3.68 -2.23
C GLN A 237 -13.91 -3.84 -2.27
N GLU A 238 -14.58 -3.77 -1.11
CA GLU A 238 -16.04 -3.76 -1.05
C GLU A 238 -16.64 -2.54 -1.77
N LYS A 239 -16.03 -1.35 -1.63
CA LYS A 239 -16.46 -0.14 -2.32
C LYS A 239 -16.34 -0.27 -3.84
N PHE A 240 -15.19 -0.73 -4.33
CA PHE A 240 -14.98 -0.98 -5.76
C PHE A 240 -15.96 -2.01 -6.32
N THR A 241 -16.16 -3.13 -5.63
CA THR A 241 -17.07 -4.20 -6.06
C THR A 241 -18.52 -3.74 -6.16
N LYS A 242 -18.96 -2.86 -5.25
CA LYS A 242 -20.32 -2.32 -5.23
C LYS A 242 -20.51 -1.06 -6.07
N GLY A 243 -19.43 -0.49 -6.63
CA GLY A 243 -19.48 0.78 -7.37
C GLY A 243 -19.94 1.95 -6.51
N ILE A 244 -19.59 1.96 -5.22
CA ILE A 244 -19.97 3.03 -4.29
C ILE A 244 -18.98 4.18 -4.45
N GLU A 245 -19.51 5.39 -4.69
CA GLU A 245 -18.72 6.62 -4.74
C GLU A 245 -18.07 6.91 -3.39
N PHE A 246 -16.79 7.31 -3.43
CA PHE A 246 -16.03 7.70 -2.25
C PHE A 246 -14.94 8.72 -2.59
N HIS A 247 -14.51 9.47 -1.59
CA HIS A 247 -13.46 10.47 -1.69
C HIS A 247 -12.34 10.15 -0.69
N VAL A 248 -11.09 10.43 -1.06
CA VAL A 248 -9.90 10.08 -0.25
C VAL A 248 -9.10 11.33 0.08
N ILE A 249 -8.70 11.44 1.35
CA ILE A 249 -7.68 12.38 1.80
C ILE A 249 -6.50 11.53 2.29
N ALA A 250 -5.36 11.65 1.62
CA ALA A 250 -4.11 11.03 2.08
C ALA A 250 -3.25 12.07 2.78
N VAL A 251 -2.72 11.74 3.94
CA VAL A 251 -1.85 12.59 4.76
C VAL A 251 -0.53 11.87 4.94
N GLU A 252 0.51 12.36 4.28
CA GLU A 252 1.88 11.85 4.40
C GLU A 252 2.70 12.73 5.33
N LEU A 253 3.36 12.12 6.31
CA LEU A 253 4.20 12.81 7.28
C LEU A 253 5.64 12.84 6.77
N PHE A 254 6.05 13.97 6.17
CA PHE A 254 7.28 14.07 5.40
C PHE A 254 8.56 13.92 6.25
N MET A 255 8.63 14.47 7.44
CA MET A 255 9.86 14.55 8.26
C MET A 255 9.98 13.51 9.38
N LEU A 256 9.12 12.49 9.42
CA LEU A 256 9.09 11.53 10.53
C LEU A 256 10.44 10.84 10.79
N LYS A 257 11.17 10.47 9.72
CA LYS A 257 12.50 9.85 9.83
C LYS A 257 13.54 10.79 10.47
N GLN A 258 13.47 12.08 10.16
CA GLN A 258 14.38 13.09 10.72
C GLN A 258 14.08 13.35 12.20
N ILE A 259 12.80 13.41 12.56
CA ILE A 259 12.37 13.54 13.96
C ILE A 259 12.83 12.34 14.78
N ASN A 260 12.64 11.12 14.26
CA ASN A 260 13.13 9.91 14.90
C ASN A 260 14.64 9.93 15.11
N LYS A 261 15.40 10.53 14.17
CA LYS A 261 16.85 10.64 14.27
C LYS A 261 17.30 11.70 15.31
N VAL A 262 16.56 12.81 15.43
CA VAL A 262 16.92 13.93 16.32
C VAL A 262 16.38 13.72 17.73
N TYR A 263 15.11 13.33 17.87
CA TYR A 263 14.39 13.26 19.15
C TYR A 263 14.15 11.83 19.64
N GLY A 264 14.53 10.81 18.86
CA GLY A 264 14.32 9.41 19.20
C GLY A 264 12.99 8.84 18.66
N SER A 265 12.93 7.51 18.50
CA SER A 265 11.76 6.82 17.96
C SER A 265 10.52 6.93 18.85
N SER A 266 10.70 7.00 20.17
CA SER A 266 9.60 7.18 21.11
C SER A 266 8.83 8.50 20.91
N THR A 267 9.54 9.58 20.58
CA THR A 267 8.91 10.87 20.28
C THR A 267 8.13 10.82 18.97
N GLY A 268 8.67 10.15 17.94
CA GLY A 268 7.94 9.93 16.69
C GLY A 268 6.69 9.08 16.87
N ASP A 269 6.73 8.04 17.71
CA ASP A 269 5.56 7.22 18.02
C ASP A 269 4.48 8.03 18.77
N LEU A 270 4.87 8.89 19.72
CA LEU A 270 3.93 9.79 20.41
C LEU A 270 3.26 10.76 19.44
N LEU A 271 4.02 11.35 18.51
CA LEU A 271 3.47 12.20 17.45
C LEU A 271 2.48 11.45 16.57
N LEU A 272 2.81 10.24 16.15
CA LEU A 272 1.91 9.39 15.36
C LEU A 272 0.60 9.11 16.09
N VAL A 273 0.66 8.82 17.41
CA VAL A 273 -0.53 8.61 18.25
C VAL A 273 -1.37 9.88 18.34
N GLN A 274 -0.75 11.03 18.56
CA GLN A 274 -1.43 12.33 18.64
C GLN A 274 -2.12 12.68 17.32
N ILE A 275 -1.41 12.54 16.20
CA ILE A 275 -1.94 12.81 14.87
C ILE A 275 -3.11 11.87 14.55
N ALA A 276 -2.95 10.57 14.79
CA ALA A 276 -4.02 9.60 14.54
C ALA A 276 -5.29 9.93 15.35
N ARG A 277 -5.13 10.31 16.61
CA ARG A 277 -6.25 10.72 17.49
C ARG A 277 -6.94 11.96 16.95
N GLU A 278 -6.19 12.96 16.51
CA GLU A 278 -6.78 14.18 16.01
C GLU A 278 -7.47 13.96 14.66
N LEU A 279 -6.88 13.21 13.75
CA LEU A 279 -7.54 12.80 12.52
C LEU A 279 -8.86 12.07 12.80
N GLN A 280 -8.90 11.18 13.81
CA GLN A 280 -10.13 10.51 14.23
C GLN A 280 -11.16 11.48 14.83
N ASN A 281 -10.73 12.50 15.58
CA ASN A 281 -11.63 13.53 16.13
C ASN A 281 -12.26 14.34 15.01
N ILE A 282 -11.48 14.82 14.04
CA ILE A 282 -11.94 15.59 12.89
C ILE A 282 -12.97 14.79 12.08
N THR A 283 -12.68 13.52 11.81
CA THR A 283 -13.51 12.67 10.94
C THR A 283 -14.65 11.94 11.66
N GLY A 284 -14.81 12.14 12.98
CA GLY A 284 -15.78 11.40 13.78
C GLY A 284 -15.39 9.94 14.03
N SER A 285 -14.13 9.61 13.94
CA SER A 285 -13.45 8.37 14.37
C SER A 285 -13.71 7.08 13.56
N VAL A 286 -14.41 7.11 12.44
CA VAL A 286 -14.85 5.85 11.81
C VAL A 286 -13.95 5.37 10.65
N GLN A 287 -13.19 6.25 9.98
CA GLN A 287 -12.59 5.92 8.69
C GLN A 287 -11.16 6.46 8.51
N VAL A 288 -10.34 6.36 9.54
CA VAL A 288 -8.90 6.69 9.47
C VAL A 288 -8.09 5.42 9.42
N PHE A 289 -7.31 5.25 8.36
CA PHE A 289 -6.45 4.11 8.12
C PHE A 289 -4.99 4.54 8.16
N ARG A 290 -4.11 3.70 8.70
CA ARG A 290 -2.66 3.83 8.57
C ARG A 290 -2.16 2.76 7.62
N THR A 291 -1.82 3.13 6.39
CA THR A 291 -1.44 2.17 5.33
C THR A 291 0.05 1.91 5.26
N THR A 292 0.86 2.91 5.58
CA THR A 292 2.32 2.80 5.71
C THR A 292 2.79 3.48 6.99
N GLY A 293 4.09 3.41 7.31
CA GLY A 293 4.65 3.94 8.55
C GLY A 293 4.33 5.40 8.84
N ASN A 294 4.17 6.23 7.81
CA ASN A 294 3.97 7.67 7.89
C ASN A 294 2.77 8.20 7.08
N CYS A 295 1.96 7.33 6.47
CA CYS A 295 0.81 7.72 5.67
C CYS A 295 -0.50 7.30 6.31
N PHE A 296 -1.44 8.26 6.43
CA PHE A 296 -2.81 8.07 6.86
C PHE A 296 -3.76 8.31 5.70
N LEU A 297 -4.78 7.45 5.58
CA LEU A 297 -5.86 7.63 4.62
C LEU A 297 -7.17 7.88 5.36
N ILE A 298 -7.90 8.86 4.92
CA ILE A 298 -9.25 9.19 5.38
C ILE A 298 -10.19 9.04 4.19
N ILE A 299 -11.26 8.26 4.35
CA ILE A 299 -12.19 7.98 3.27
C ILE A 299 -13.60 8.38 3.69
N THR A 300 -14.25 9.16 2.84
CA THR A 300 -15.60 9.68 3.06
C THR A 300 -16.51 9.34 1.87
N ASP A 301 -17.79 9.10 2.16
CA ASP A 301 -18.81 8.82 1.13
C ASP A 301 -19.54 10.10 0.67
N SER A 302 -19.22 11.25 1.28
CA SER A 302 -19.86 12.54 1.02
C SER A 302 -18.85 13.60 0.65
N LEU A 303 -19.05 14.28 -0.47
CA LEU A 303 -18.22 15.39 -0.91
C LEU A 303 -18.19 16.53 0.12
N THR A 304 -19.31 16.80 0.79
CA THR A 304 -19.39 17.84 1.83
C THR A 304 -18.54 17.49 3.04
N GLU A 305 -18.55 16.23 3.49
CA GLU A 305 -17.68 15.76 4.57
C GLU A 305 -16.22 15.76 4.14
N TYR A 306 -15.92 15.38 2.90
CA TYR A 306 -14.58 15.44 2.33
C TYR A 306 -14.01 16.87 2.40
N GLU A 307 -14.74 17.86 1.90
CA GLU A 307 -14.27 19.25 1.88
C GLU A 307 -14.06 19.78 3.30
N LYS A 308 -15.02 19.52 4.21
CA LYS A 308 -14.90 19.88 5.62
C LYS A 308 -13.67 19.26 6.27
N ASN A 309 -13.54 17.94 6.17
CA ASN A 309 -12.41 17.19 6.79
C ASN A 309 -11.07 17.65 6.22
N ARG A 310 -10.98 17.84 4.89
CA ARG A 310 -9.75 18.34 4.25
C ARG A 310 -9.33 19.71 4.81
N GLN A 311 -10.27 20.64 4.94
CA GLN A 311 -9.99 21.98 5.46
C GLN A 311 -9.58 21.95 6.94
N GLU A 312 -10.23 21.13 7.76
CA GLU A 312 -9.88 20.98 9.17
C GLU A 312 -8.51 20.32 9.35
N ILE A 313 -8.18 19.30 8.55
CA ILE A 313 -6.86 18.66 8.54
C ILE A 313 -5.77 19.63 8.08
N GLU A 314 -6.02 20.42 7.03
CA GLU A 314 -5.08 21.45 6.57
C GLU A 314 -4.79 22.48 7.68
N ASN A 315 -5.82 22.95 8.39
CA ASN A 315 -5.66 23.90 9.48
C ASN A 315 -4.89 23.28 10.65
N TYR A 316 -5.14 22.02 10.97
CA TYR A 316 -4.42 21.30 12.03
C TYR A 316 -2.91 21.25 11.79
N PHE A 317 -2.47 21.00 10.56
CA PHE A 317 -1.04 20.92 10.23
C PHE A 317 -0.35 22.29 10.01
N LYS A 318 -1.10 23.40 10.08
CA LYS A 318 -0.53 24.76 10.12
C LYS A 318 -0.09 25.17 11.53
N GLU A 319 -0.64 24.53 12.55
CA GLU A 319 -0.30 24.82 13.94
C GLU A 319 0.88 23.94 14.41
N PRO A 320 1.81 24.47 15.21
CA PRO A 320 2.90 23.67 15.74
C PRO A 320 2.40 22.66 16.78
N PHE A 321 2.97 21.47 16.74
CA PHE A 321 2.71 20.41 17.72
C PHE A 321 3.46 20.68 19.02
N GLU A 322 2.80 20.49 20.15
CA GLU A 322 3.40 20.64 21.47
C GLU A 322 3.68 19.24 22.04
N THR A 323 4.96 18.91 22.23
CA THR A 323 5.40 17.61 22.78
C THR A 323 6.51 17.88 23.79
N ASP A 324 6.34 17.41 25.03
CA ASP A 324 7.29 17.57 26.15
C ASP A 324 7.73 19.03 26.41
N GLY A 325 6.83 20.00 26.12
CA GLY A 325 7.10 21.45 26.31
C GLY A 325 7.86 22.10 25.16
N GLU A 326 8.16 21.37 24.10
CA GLU A 326 8.73 21.91 22.85
C GLU A 326 7.65 22.06 21.78
N LYS A 327 7.74 23.12 20.97
CA LYS A 327 6.89 23.34 19.80
C LYS A 327 7.60 22.86 18.55
N ILE A 328 7.09 21.80 17.95
CA ILE A 328 7.64 21.19 16.73
C ILE A 328 6.69 21.50 15.56
N THR A 329 7.19 22.16 14.53
CA THR A 329 6.44 22.30 13.27
C THR A 329 6.66 21.05 12.43
N PHE A 330 5.57 20.43 12.01
CA PHE A 330 5.59 19.15 11.31
C PHE A 330 4.86 19.28 9.96
N PRO A 331 5.60 19.51 8.87
CA PRO A 331 4.97 19.62 7.56
C PRO A 331 4.39 18.27 7.10
N ALA A 332 3.19 18.34 6.55
CA ALA A 332 2.53 17.20 5.93
C ALA A 332 2.24 17.45 4.44
N ILE A 333 2.17 16.38 3.67
CA ILE A 333 1.63 16.41 2.32
C ILE A 333 0.22 15.88 2.39
N ILE A 334 -0.76 16.71 2.03
CA ILE A 334 -2.18 16.38 2.04
C ILE A 334 -2.64 16.23 0.60
N CYS A 335 -2.96 14.99 0.20
CA CYS A 335 -3.45 14.70 -1.14
C CYS A 335 -4.95 14.43 -1.11
N GLY A 336 -5.72 15.19 -1.89
CA GLY A 336 -7.15 15.04 -2.04
C GLY A 336 -7.54 14.38 -3.35
N ILE A 337 -8.38 13.34 -3.29
CA ILE A 337 -8.92 12.62 -4.46
C ILE A 337 -10.44 12.61 -4.35
N ILE A 338 -11.10 13.22 -5.32
CA ILE A 338 -12.56 13.17 -5.48
C ILE A 338 -12.88 12.04 -6.44
N ASN A 339 -13.94 11.27 -6.14
CA ASN A 339 -14.37 10.12 -6.95
C ASN A 339 -13.29 9.04 -7.07
N GLY A 340 -12.84 8.53 -5.93
CA GLY A 340 -11.80 7.49 -5.85
C GLY A 340 -12.18 6.19 -6.55
N GLU A 341 -13.48 5.90 -6.73
CA GLU A 341 -13.98 4.73 -7.47
C GLU A 341 -13.54 4.71 -8.95
N LYS A 342 -13.19 5.87 -9.53
CA LYS A 342 -12.65 5.96 -10.91
C LYS A 342 -11.28 5.29 -11.07
N MET A 343 -10.62 4.94 -9.98
CA MET A 343 -9.35 4.19 -10.00
C MET A 343 -9.56 2.70 -10.28
N GLU A 344 -10.81 2.19 -10.19
CA GLU A 344 -11.25 0.81 -10.50
C GLU A 344 -10.66 -0.28 -9.59
N LYS A 345 -9.45 -0.09 -9.04
CA LYS A 345 -8.75 -1.05 -8.19
C LYS A 345 -7.98 -0.37 -7.08
N GLU A 346 -7.80 -1.09 -6.00
CA GLU A 346 -7.07 -0.65 -4.81
C GLU A 346 -5.60 -0.33 -5.10
N ASP A 347 -4.91 -1.24 -5.80
CA ASP A 347 -3.49 -1.08 -6.14
C ASP A 347 -3.24 0.16 -7.02
N VAL A 348 -4.19 0.48 -7.91
CA VAL A 348 -4.13 1.70 -8.73
C VAL A 348 -4.36 2.94 -7.87
N LEU A 349 -5.31 2.90 -6.92
CA LEU A 349 -5.55 4.01 -6.00
C LEU A 349 -4.32 4.30 -5.13
N LEU A 350 -3.72 3.27 -4.52
CA LEU A 350 -2.52 3.43 -3.70
C LEU A 350 -1.33 3.95 -4.51
N ALA A 351 -1.11 3.40 -5.71
CA ALA A 351 -0.07 3.89 -6.62
C ALA A 351 -0.31 5.35 -7.06
N TYR A 352 -1.57 5.75 -7.21
CA TYR A 352 -1.91 7.14 -7.53
C TYR A 352 -1.65 8.08 -6.35
N ILE A 353 -1.93 7.65 -5.13
CA ILE A 353 -1.58 8.40 -3.91
C ILE A 353 -0.06 8.58 -3.81
N GLU A 354 0.72 7.51 -4.01
CA GLU A 354 2.19 7.58 -4.04
C GLU A 354 2.71 8.55 -5.12
N TYR A 355 2.08 8.54 -6.29
CA TYR A 355 2.40 9.48 -7.36
C TYR A 355 2.12 10.93 -6.94
N LEU A 356 0.96 11.23 -6.35
CA LEU A 356 0.63 12.57 -5.85
C LEU A 356 1.67 13.05 -4.82
N ILE A 357 2.05 12.19 -3.88
CA ILE A 357 3.07 12.50 -2.88
C ILE A 357 4.42 12.78 -3.55
N SER A 358 4.78 12.02 -4.57
CA SER A 358 6.06 12.18 -5.30
C SER A 358 6.20 13.48 -6.09
N LEU A 359 5.08 14.17 -6.39
CA LEU A 359 5.10 15.49 -7.02
C LEU A 359 5.72 16.57 -6.11
N VAL A 360 5.78 16.32 -4.79
CA VAL A 360 6.41 17.21 -3.81
C VAL A 360 7.83 16.72 -3.54
N LYS A 361 8.80 17.35 -4.14
CA LYS A 361 10.23 17.00 -3.93
C LYS A 361 10.74 17.42 -2.55
N ARG A 362 10.18 18.48 -1.99
CA ARG A 362 10.56 19.05 -0.68
C ARG A 362 9.36 19.75 -0.05
N ALA A 363 9.15 19.55 1.23
CA ALA A 363 8.09 20.21 1.99
C ALA A 363 8.71 20.82 3.27
N ASP A 364 9.00 22.12 3.23
CA ASP A 364 9.36 22.91 4.41
C ASP A 364 8.10 23.41 5.14
N GLU A 365 6.96 23.44 4.46
CA GLU A 365 5.61 23.75 4.95
C GLU A 365 4.61 22.68 4.49
N THR A 366 3.43 22.65 5.11
CA THR A 366 2.36 21.75 4.70
C THR A 366 1.89 22.07 3.28
N VAL A 367 1.93 21.06 2.41
CA VAL A 367 1.54 21.16 1.00
C VAL A 367 0.23 20.44 0.79
N VAL A 368 -0.73 21.08 0.11
CA VAL A 368 -2.00 20.47 -0.27
C VAL A 368 -2.04 20.28 -1.78
N ILE A 369 -2.25 19.05 -2.22
CA ILE A 369 -2.43 18.69 -3.63
C ILE A 369 -3.85 18.20 -3.82
N GLN A 370 -4.61 18.87 -4.68
CA GLN A 370 -5.91 18.39 -5.11
C GLN A 370 -5.77 17.70 -6.46
N SER A 371 -6.17 16.43 -6.53
CA SER A 371 -6.21 15.65 -7.77
C SER A 371 -7.15 16.33 -8.79
N ASP A 372 -6.66 16.49 -10.01
CA ASP A 372 -7.40 16.94 -11.17
C ASP A 372 -7.15 16.01 -12.39
N ASP A 373 -7.85 16.24 -13.48
CA ASP A 373 -7.73 15.43 -14.69
C ASP A 373 -6.32 15.51 -15.29
N ARG A 374 -5.61 16.65 -15.17
CA ARG A 374 -4.27 16.84 -15.70
C ARG A 374 -3.24 16.01 -14.92
N ILE A 375 -3.35 16.00 -13.60
CA ILE A 375 -2.49 15.18 -12.73
C ILE A 375 -2.74 13.70 -12.98
N LEU A 376 -4.00 13.31 -13.16
CA LEU A 376 -4.39 11.93 -13.47
C LEU A 376 -3.85 11.47 -14.83
N GLU A 377 -3.85 12.34 -15.85
CA GLU A 377 -3.21 12.06 -17.14
C GLU A 377 -1.71 11.86 -16.99
N GLY A 378 -1.03 12.69 -16.17
CA GLY A 378 0.38 12.52 -15.85
C GLY A 378 0.68 11.16 -15.21
N PHE A 379 -0.13 10.74 -14.25
CA PHE A 379 -0.02 9.41 -13.65
C PHE A 379 -0.19 8.27 -14.67
N ARG A 380 -1.21 8.37 -15.53
CA ARG A 380 -1.43 7.36 -16.59
C ARG A 380 -0.27 7.29 -17.56
N TYR A 381 0.29 8.46 -17.91
CA TYR A 381 1.49 8.55 -18.74
C TYR A 381 2.69 7.85 -18.08
N GLU A 382 2.98 8.12 -16.80
CA GLU A 382 4.07 7.43 -16.09
C GLU A 382 3.84 5.91 -16.01
N LYS A 383 2.61 5.46 -15.77
CA LYS A 383 2.28 4.02 -15.75
C LYS A 383 2.48 3.34 -17.10
N GLU A 384 2.17 4.01 -18.19
CA GLU A 384 2.44 3.49 -19.54
C GLU A 384 3.95 3.40 -19.82
N VAL A 385 4.72 4.43 -19.41
CA VAL A 385 6.19 4.40 -19.49
C VAL A 385 6.76 3.26 -18.63
N GLU A 386 6.27 3.09 -17.41
CA GLU A 386 6.67 2.03 -16.49
C GLU A 386 6.47 0.63 -17.10
N HIS A 387 5.32 0.41 -17.71
CA HIS A 387 5.01 -0.85 -18.39
C HIS A 387 5.90 -1.09 -19.63
N PHE A 388 6.15 -0.04 -20.40
CA PHE A 388 6.99 -0.09 -21.61
C PHE A 388 8.47 -0.30 -21.30
N LEU A 389 8.98 0.25 -20.20
CA LEU A 389 10.41 0.33 -19.90
C LEU A 389 11.09 -1.04 -19.87
N LYS A 390 10.44 -2.04 -19.28
CA LYS A 390 10.97 -3.41 -19.24
C LYS A 390 11.14 -3.99 -20.64
N THR A 391 10.16 -3.77 -21.51
CA THR A 391 10.23 -4.19 -22.91
C THR A 391 11.32 -3.44 -23.67
N ALA A 392 11.50 -2.14 -23.36
CA ALA A 392 12.53 -1.31 -23.96
C ALA A 392 13.94 -1.77 -23.59
N VAL A 393 14.16 -2.20 -22.35
CA VAL A 393 15.42 -2.81 -21.90
C VAL A 393 15.67 -4.14 -22.61
N ASP A 394 14.70 -5.05 -22.63
CA ASP A 394 14.83 -6.38 -23.23
C ASP A 394 15.12 -6.32 -24.73
N LYS A 395 14.57 -5.32 -25.42
CA LYS A 395 14.72 -5.14 -26.87
C LYS A 395 15.80 -4.10 -27.26
N ASP A 396 16.48 -3.52 -26.27
CA ASP A 396 17.48 -2.45 -26.47
C ASP A 396 16.95 -1.29 -27.35
N LEU A 397 15.81 -0.70 -26.95
CA LEU A 397 15.15 0.37 -27.71
C LEU A 397 15.66 1.78 -27.36
N PHE A 398 16.71 1.87 -26.58
CA PHE A 398 17.33 3.15 -26.21
C PHE A 398 18.24 3.67 -27.33
N GLU A 399 18.31 4.98 -27.44
CA GLU A 399 19.24 5.68 -28.33
C GLU A 399 20.20 6.53 -27.50
N VAL A 400 21.39 6.86 -28.04
CA VAL A 400 22.32 7.83 -27.46
C VAL A 400 22.36 9.05 -28.36
N TYR A 401 22.11 10.19 -27.78
CA TYR A 401 22.35 11.50 -28.39
C TYR A 401 23.61 12.09 -27.78
N TYR A 402 24.28 12.92 -28.50
CA TYR A 402 25.50 13.55 -28.05
C TYR A 402 25.34 15.06 -28.10
N GLN A 403 25.68 15.74 -26.99
CA GLN A 403 25.70 17.19 -26.95
C GLN A 403 27.15 17.69 -26.96
N PRO A 404 27.56 18.46 -27.98
CA PRO A 404 28.87 19.05 -28.01
C PRO A 404 29.06 20.13 -26.96
N VAL A 405 30.20 20.12 -26.28
CA VAL A 405 30.61 21.12 -25.29
C VAL A 405 31.72 21.98 -25.90
N PHE A 406 31.50 23.28 -25.84
CA PHE A 406 32.35 24.28 -26.50
C PHE A 406 33.45 24.76 -25.56
N TRP A 407 34.68 24.81 -26.06
CA TRP A 407 35.84 25.34 -25.35
C TRP A 407 36.03 26.82 -25.68
N THR A 408 35.91 27.69 -24.71
CA THR A 408 35.93 29.15 -24.91
C THR A 408 37.27 29.72 -25.37
N LYS A 409 38.41 29.08 -24.98
CA LYS A 409 39.77 29.54 -25.24
C LYS A 409 40.24 29.18 -26.66
N GLU A 410 39.76 28.08 -27.23
CA GLU A 410 40.18 27.58 -28.54
C GLU A 410 39.08 27.71 -29.59
N ASP A 411 37.92 28.20 -29.21
CA ASP A 411 36.77 28.49 -30.06
C ASP A 411 36.33 27.27 -30.91
N ARG A 412 36.31 26.09 -30.25
CA ARG A 412 35.93 24.81 -30.88
C ARG A 412 35.26 23.86 -29.90
N TYR A 413 34.57 22.87 -30.42
CA TYR A 413 34.07 21.76 -29.61
C TYR A 413 35.21 20.85 -29.17
N ILE A 414 35.27 20.46 -27.90
CA ILE A 414 36.36 19.68 -27.33
C ILE A 414 35.92 18.40 -26.62
N THR A 415 34.69 18.33 -26.15
CA THR A 415 34.13 17.14 -25.50
C THR A 415 32.67 16.98 -25.86
N LEU A 416 32.14 15.78 -25.68
CA LEU A 416 30.74 15.43 -25.92
C LEU A 416 30.12 14.93 -24.61
N GLU A 417 28.85 15.22 -24.39
CA GLU A 417 28.06 14.54 -23.37
C GLU A 417 27.13 13.54 -24.05
N ALA A 418 27.15 12.27 -23.56
CA ALA A 418 26.29 11.19 -24.02
C ALA A 418 25.00 11.17 -23.21
N LEU A 419 23.89 11.37 -23.90
CA LEU A 419 22.58 11.55 -23.31
C LEU A 419 21.63 10.46 -23.80
N SER A 420 21.10 9.67 -22.86
CA SER A 420 20.14 8.61 -23.16
C SER A 420 18.83 9.17 -23.69
N ARG A 421 18.27 8.50 -24.71
CA ARG A 421 16.96 8.82 -25.29
C ARG A 421 16.14 7.53 -25.38
N LEU A 422 14.84 7.65 -25.11
CA LEU A 422 13.90 6.56 -25.23
C LEU A 422 12.71 7.00 -26.07
N LYS A 423 12.40 6.22 -27.11
CA LYS A 423 11.28 6.52 -28.00
C LYS A 423 10.20 5.45 -27.88
N HIS A 424 9.02 5.88 -27.45
CA HIS A 424 7.84 5.02 -27.43
C HIS A 424 7.15 5.01 -28.80
N PRO A 425 6.65 3.86 -29.29
CA PRO A 425 6.03 3.78 -30.63
C PRO A 425 4.83 4.71 -30.83
N CYS A 426 4.03 4.92 -29.78
CA CYS A 426 2.80 5.73 -29.85
C CYS A 426 2.95 7.12 -29.21
N MET A 427 3.73 7.24 -28.11
CA MET A 427 3.86 8.50 -27.34
C MET A 427 5.03 9.39 -27.85
N GLY A 428 5.87 8.90 -28.75
CA GLY A 428 7.04 9.64 -29.23
C GLY A 428 8.22 9.58 -28.26
N MET A 429 9.02 10.66 -28.16
CA MET A 429 10.17 10.74 -27.28
C MET A 429 9.73 10.88 -25.82
N ILE A 430 10.18 9.97 -24.97
CA ILE A 430 9.95 10.03 -23.52
C ILE A 430 11.06 10.90 -22.90
N PRO A 431 10.70 11.91 -22.08
CA PRO A 431 11.69 12.74 -21.39
C PRO A 431 12.62 11.92 -20.50
N PRO A 432 13.94 12.23 -20.48
CA PRO A 432 14.90 11.48 -19.67
C PRO A 432 14.58 11.45 -18.17
N ASP A 433 14.17 12.56 -17.61
CA ASP A 433 13.77 12.71 -16.21
C ASP A 433 12.64 11.74 -15.80
N VAL A 434 11.71 11.47 -16.72
CA VAL A 434 10.61 10.51 -16.49
C VAL A 434 11.12 9.07 -16.50
N PHE A 435 11.76 8.62 -17.59
CA PHE A 435 12.14 7.21 -17.69
C PHE A 435 13.31 6.84 -16.77
N ILE A 436 14.24 7.77 -16.50
CA ILE A 436 15.35 7.53 -15.56
C ILE A 436 14.82 7.34 -14.13
N SER A 437 13.93 8.22 -13.65
CA SER A 437 13.30 8.08 -12.33
C SER A 437 12.55 6.76 -12.18
N ILE A 438 11.82 6.34 -13.21
CA ILE A 438 11.12 5.05 -13.22
C ILE A 438 12.13 3.88 -13.24
N ALA A 439 13.19 3.98 -14.06
CA ALA A 439 14.23 2.96 -14.14
C ALA A 439 14.96 2.76 -12.79
N GLU A 440 15.21 3.83 -12.05
CA GLU A 440 15.80 3.80 -10.72
C GLU A 440 14.88 3.10 -9.72
N ARG A 441 13.60 3.48 -9.69
CA ARG A 441 12.59 2.83 -8.83
C ARG A 441 12.43 1.34 -9.11
N GLN A 442 12.54 0.92 -10.37
CA GLN A 442 12.45 -0.48 -10.80
C GLN A 442 13.78 -1.24 -10.73
N GLY A 443 14.90 -0.59 -10.39
CA GLY A 443 16.23 -1.20 -10.39
C GLY A 443 16.77 -1.55 -11.79
N LEU A 444 16.22 -0.96 -12.86
CA LEU A 444 16.60 -1.20 -14.25
C LEU A 444 17.75 -0.28 -14.72
N ILE A 445 18.02 0.82 -14.00
CA ILE A 445 18.95 1.86 -14.43
C ILE A 445 20.35 1.31 -14.73
N ALA A 446 20.86 0.38 -13.91
CA ALA A 446 22.17 -0.22 -14.14
C ALA A 446 22.25 -1.08 -15.42
N GLN A 447 21.14 -1.70 -15.84
CA GLN A 447 21.09 -2.42 -17.13
C GLN A 447 21.06 -1.44 -18.29
N ILE A 448 20.27 -0.37 -18.18
CA ILE A 448 20.19 0.70 -19.17
C ILE A 448 21.57 1.36 -19.32
N GLY A 449 22.23 1.71 -18.21
CA GLY A 449 23.58 2.29 -18.21
C GLY A 449 24.59 1.43 -18.96
N LEU A 450 24.62 0.12 -18.69
CA LEU A 450 25.52 -0.80 -19.40
C LEU A 450 25.23 -0.88 -20.91
N LEU A 451 23.96 -0.92 -21.34
CA LEU A 451 23.56 -0.93 -22.74
C LEU A 451 24.01 0.37 -23.44
N GLN A 452 23.73 1.50 -22.79
CA GLN A 452 24.09 2.83 -23.31
C GLN A 452 25.62 2.99 -23.38
N PHE A 453 26.34 2.58 -22.35
CA PHE A 453 27.80 2.67 -22.32
C PHE A 453 28.47 1.82 -23.41
N ARG A 454 27.93 0.61 -23.68
CA ARG A 454 28.39 -0.20 -24.84
C ARG A 454 28.15 0.51 -26.18
N ARG A 455 27.05 1.26 -26.33
CA ARG A 455 26.78 2.06 -27.52
C ARG A 455 27.78 3.20 -27.65
N VAL A 456 28.10 3.90 -26.55
CA VAL A 456 29.14 4.95 -26.55
C VAL A 456 30.50 4.37 -26.90
N CYS A 457 30.89 3.22 -26.35
CA CYS A 457 32.15 2.57 -26.73
C CYS A 457 32.20 2.18 -28.20
N ARG A 458 31.11 1.62 -28.74
CA ARG A 458 31.01 1.31 -30.19
C ARG A 458 31.14 2.55 -31.03
N PHE A 459 30.42 3.62 -30.71
CA PHE A 459 30.49 4.90 -31.40
C PHE A 459 31.89 5.45 -31.45
N ILE A 460 32.63 5.46 -30.33
CA ILE A 460 34.01 5.92 -30.26
C ILE A 460 34.92 5.05 -31.16
N LYS A 461 34.76 3.72 -31.11
CA LYS A 461 35.55 2.75 -31.88
C LYS A 461 35.37 2.95 -33.40
N GLU A 462 34.13 3.15 -33.83
CA GLU A 462 33.80 3.34 -35.24
C GLU A 462 34.20 4.71 -35.77
N ASN A 463 34.41 5.69 -34.87
CA ASN A 463 34.70 7.09 -35.21
C ASN A 463 36.01 7.59 -34.58
N GLU A 464 37.06 6.77 -34.53
CA GLU A 464 38.34 7.12 -33.90
C GLU A 464 39.00 8.38 -34.51
N TYR A 465 38.70 8.73 -35.77
CA TYR A 465 39.17 9.96 -36.41
C TYR A 465 38.63 11.21 -35.69
N MET A 466 37.40 11.17 -35.21
CA MET A 466 36.77 12.28 -34.48
C MET A 466 37.43 12.48 -33.11
N MET A 467 37.90 11.40 -32.47
CA MET A 467 38.63 11.47 -31.20
C MET A 467 39.99 12.14 -31.27
N LYS A 468 40.47 12.50 -32.48
CA LYS A 468 41.61 13.41 -32.65
C LYS A 468 41.24 14.88 -32.40
N GLN A 469 39.97 15.22 -32.54
CA GLN A 469 39.42 16.57 -32.31
C GLN A 469 38.74 16.67 -30.94
N ILE A 470 38.14 15.59 -30.47
CA ILE A 470 37.42 15.47 -29.20
C ILE A 470 38.29 14.80 -28.16
N LYS A 471 38.42 15.41 -26.98
CA LYS A 471 39.26 14.93 -25.89
C LYS A 471 38.65 13.70 -25.21
N ASN A 472 37.36 13.76 -24.87
CA ASN A 472 36.64 12.70 -24.22
C ASN A 472 35.11 12.78 -24.45
N VAL A 473 34.43 11.70 -24.10
CA VAL A 473 32.97 11.63 -24.05
C VAL A 473 32.56 11.46 -22.59
N LYS A 474 31.70 12.33 -22.14
CA LYS A 474 31.15 12.34 -20.79
C LYS A 474 29.94 11.41 -20.72
N PHE A 475 29.82 10.68 -19.64
CA PHE A 475 28.76 9.70 -19.42
C PHE A 475 28.22 9.79 -18.00
N ASN A 476 26.91 9.98 -17.87
CA ASN A 476 26.21 10.11 -16.61
C ASN A 476 26.11 8.76 -15.87
N LEU A 477 26.44 8.74 -14.57
CA LEU A 477 26.28 7.60 -13.71
C LEU A 477 25.26 7.90 -12.62
N SER A 478 24.25 7.01 -12.48
CA SER A 478 23.28 7.16 -11.41
C SER A 478 23.85 6.74 -10.03
N PRO A 479 23.26 7.25 -8.92
CA PRO A 479 23.63 6.85 -7.57
C PRO A 479 23.61 5.34 -7.37
N SER A 480 22.59 4.69 -7.87
CA SER A 480 22.38 3.25 -7.70
C SER A 480 23.41 2.39 -8.45
N GLU A 481 23.98 2.91 -9.54
CA GLU A 481 25.06 2.27 -10.28
C GLU A 481 26.38 2.34 -9.50
N LEU A 482 26.71 3.50 -8.95
CA LEU A 482 27.92 3.73 -8.16
C LEU A 482 27.94 2.95 -6.85
N LEU A 483 26.78 2.77 -6.22
CA LEU A 483 26.65 2.02 -4.97
C LEU A 483 26.63 0.50 -5.16
N LYS A 484 26.45 0.02 -6.41
CA LYS A 484 26.39 -1.41 -6.71
C LYS A 484 27.77 -2.03 -6.76
N PRO A 485 28.10 -3.00 -5.86
CA PRO A 485 29.40 -3.64 -5.84
C PRO A 485 29.80 -4.26 -7.19
N GLY A 486 31.00 -3.96 -7.67
CA GLY A 486 31.55 -4.51 -8.91
C GLY A 486 31.07 -3.83 -10.20
N HIS A 487 30.16 -2.85 -10.14
CA HIS A 487 29.66 -2.15 -11.32
C HIS A 487 30.78 -1.33 -12.01
N SER A 488 31.65 -0.66 -11.24
CA SER A 488 32.83 0.03 -11.75
C SER A 488 33.73 -0.87 -12.60
N GLN A 489 33.99 -2.08 -12.13
CA GLN A 489 34.78 -3.07 -12.87
C GLN A 489 34.10 -3.54 -14.16
N LEU A 490 32.76 -3.64 -14.19
CA LEU A 490 32.02 -3.97 -15.43
C LEU A 490 32.23 -2.89 -16.49
N LEU A 491 32.12 -1.61 -16.14
CA LEU A 491 32.35 -0.49 -17.06
C LEU A 491 33.79 -0.47 -17.56
N ILE A 492 34.78 -0.64 -16.68
CA ILE A 492 36.20 -0.72 -17.05
C ILE A 492 36.47 -1.91 -17.99
N ASN A 493 35.84 -3.04 -17.76
CA ASN A 493 35.99 -4.21 -18.62
C ASN A 493 35.37 -3.98 -20.02
N ILE A 494 34.27 -3.25 -20.12
CA ILE A 494 33.70 -2.85 -21.41
C ILE A 494 34.69 -1.97 -22.20
N VAL A 495 35.33 -1.00 -21.55
CA VAL A 495 36.37 -0.18 -22.21
C VAL A 495 37.50 -1.04 -22.77
N LYS A 496 37.96 -2.05 -21.99
CA LYS A 496 38.98 -3.00 -22.42
C LYS A 496 38.50 -3.91 -23.56
N GLU A 497 37.25 -4.38 -23.51
CA GLU A 497 36.62 -5.22 -24.55
C GLU A 497 36.62 -4.53 -25.91
N TYR A 498 36.39 -3.22 -25.93
CA TYR A 498 36.43 -2.41 -27.16
C TYR A 498 37.86 -1.93 -27.54
N GLU A 499 38.88 -2.27 -26.75
CA GLU A 499 40.28 -1.85 -26.93
C GLU A 499 40.44 -0.32 -27.01
N LEU A 500 39.66 0.42 -26.22
CA LEU A 500 39.66 1.88 -26.19
C LEU A 500 40.56 2.41 -25.07
N SER A 501 41.10 3.61 -25.29
CA SER A 501 41.83 4.31 -24.22
C SER A 501 40.85 4.79 -23.13
N PRO A 502 41.09 4.49 -21.83
CA PRO A 502 40.28 5.00 -20.74
C PRO A 502 40.15 6.53 -20.71
N LYS A 503 41.13 7.25 -21.23
CA LYS A 503 41.15 8.73 -21.35
C LYS A 503 40.06 9.29 -22.25
N TYR A 504 39.45 8.45 -23.09
CA TYR A 504 38.31 8.87 -23.91
C TYR A 504 37.00 8.98 -23.12
N PHE A 505 37.00 8.62 -21.83
CA PHE A 505 35.82 8.64 -20.98
C PHE A 505 36.00 9.58 -19.80
N GLN A 506 34.92 10.27 -19.46
CA GLN A 506 34.77 11.02 -18.21
C GLN A 506 33.40 10.72 -17.63
N PHE A 507 33.35 10.21 -16.41
CA PHE A 507 32.08 9.90 -15.76
C PHE A 507 31.57 11.10 -14.94
N GLU A 508 30.30 11.42 -15.13
CA GLU A 508 29.59 12.50 -14.44
C GLU A 508 28.87 11.94 -13.22
N ILE A 509 29.07 12.57 -12.09
CA ILE A 509 28.53 12.20 -10.77
C ILE A 509 27.88 13.45 -10.18
N THR A 510 26.60 13.36 -9.82
CA THR A 510 25.86 14.49 -9.26
C THR A 510 26.36 14.85 -7.86
N GLU A 511 26.17 16.10 -7.45
CA GLU A 511 26.57 16.63 -6.15
C GLU A 511 25.95 15.82 -4.99
N THR A 512 24.69 15.43 -5.09
CA THR A 512 23.98 14.66 -4.05
C THR A 512 24.67 13.35 -3.73
N VAL A 513 25.13 12.62 -4.76
CA VAL A 513 25.84 11.34 -4.60
C VAL A 513 27.22 11.52 -4.03
N ALA A 514 27.91 12.57 -4.43
CA ALA A 514 29.25 12.89 -3.93
C ALA A 514 29.27 13.15 -2.41
N THR A 515 28.12 13.40 -1.77
CA THR A 515 27.98 13.56 -0.31
C THR A 515 27.81 12.24 0.45
N GLU A 516 27.40 11.15 -0.25
CA GLU A 516 27.22 9.83 0.35
C GLU A 516 28.54 9.03 0.36
N TYR A 517 29.39 9.27 1.36
CA TYR A 517 30.65 8.54 1.55
C TYR A 517 30.42 7.08 2.00
N SER A 518 29.89 6.23 1.10
CA SER A 518 29.88 4.79 1.33
C SER A 518 31.19 4.15 0.87
N GLU A 519 31.56 3.02 1.47
CA GLU A 519 32.73 2.23 1.08
C GLU A 519 32.68 1.83 -0.40
N SER A 520 31.48 1.46 -0.90
CA SER A 520 31.26 1.10 -2.29
C SER A 520 31.49 2.28 -3.25
N PHE A 521 31.05 3.46 -2.88
CA PHE A 521 31.26 4.69 -3.66
C PHE A 521 32.76 5.04 -3.74
N CYS A 522 33.46 5.10 -2.61
CA CYS A 522 34.89 5.40 -2.57
C CYS A 522 35.69 4.41 -3.41
N LYS A 523 35.33 3.12 -3.37
CA LYS A 523 35.96 2.08 -4.18
C LYS A 523 35.70 2.29 -5.68
N ALA A 524 34.48 2.65 -6.08
CA ALA A 524 34.17 2.94 -7.49
C ALA A 524 34.98 4.12 -8.03
N VAL A 525 35.08 5.21 -7.25
CA VAL A 525 35.92 6.38 -7.59
C VAL A 525 37.40 5.98 -7.74
N GLU A 526 37.92 5.18 -6.81
CA GLU A 526 39.31 4.67 -6.88
C GLU A 526 39.52 3.77 -8.12
N ASP A 527 38.61 2.85 -8.40
CA ASP A 527 38.66 1.98 -9.58
C ASP A 527 38.73 2.79 -10.88
N PHE A 528 37.90 3.82 -11.05
CA PHE A 528 37.91 4.67 -12.24
C PHE A 528 39.19 5.50 -12.37
N THR A 529 39.62 6.11 -11.28
CA THR A 529 40.87 6.90 -11.27
C THR A 529 42.08 6.03 -11.59
N ASN A 530 42.18 4.84 -11.00
CA ASN A 530 43.26 3.89 -11.27
C ASN A 530 43.24 3.36 -12.72
N ALA A 531 42.06 3.25 -13.31
CA ALA A 531 41.91 2.88 -14.71
C ALA A 531 42.29 4.03 -15.68
N GLY A 532 42.39 5.26 -15.19
CA GLY A 532 42.68 6.46 -15.99
C GLY A 532 41.43 7.07 -16.66
N ILE A 533 40.24 6.80 -16.12
CA ILE A 533 38.98 7.43 -16.50
C ILE A 533 38.81 8.70 -15.67
N GLY A 534 38.51 9.83 -16.32
CA GLY A 534 38.27 11.11 -15.64
C GLY A 534 36.95 11.14 -14.89
N LEU A 535 36.86 12.01 -13.87
CA LEU A 535 35.62 12.24 -13.11
C LEU A 535 35.19 13.71 -13.24
N CYS A 536 33.90 13.94 -13.33
CA CYS A 536 33.27 15.23 -13.42
C CYS A 536 32.19 15.35 -12.36
N LEU A 537 32.19 16.45 -11.62
CA LEU A 537 31.08 16.78 -10.71
C LEU A 537 29.98 17.46 -11.51
N ASP A 538 28.78 16.93 -11.47
CA ASP A 538 27.61 17.42 -12.17
C ASP A 538 26.62 18.12 -11.26
N ASP A 539 25.75 18.98 -11.83
CA ASP A 539 24.69 19.74 -11.16
C ASP A 539 25.17 20.59 -9.98
N PHE A 540 26.42 21.09 -10.00
CA PHE A 540 26.93 21.89 -8.89
C PHE A 540 26.13 23.16 -8.67
N GLY A 541 25.58 23.30 -7.44
CA GLY A 541 24.78 24.44 -7.02
C GLY A 541 23.27 24.28 -7.22
N SER A 542 22.80 23.12 -7.67
CA SER A 542 21.36 22.82 -7.78
C SER A 542 20.72 22.51 -6.42
N GLY A 543 21.52 22.23 -5.36
CA GLY A 543 21.10 21.84 -4.03
C GLY A 543 21.86 22.51 -2.89
N TYR A 544 22.11 21.77 -1.81
CA TYR A 544 23.00 22.20 -0.75
C TYR A 544 24.45 21.94 -1.15
N ALA A 545 25.10 22.94 -1.76
CA ALA A 545 26.48 22.85 -2.18
C ALA A 545 27.39 22.41 -1.01
N ASN A 546 27.83 21.15 -1.02
CA ASN A 546 28.79 20.64 -0.07
C ASN A 546 30.21 20.76 -0.63
N LEU A 547 30.80 21.94 -0.47
CA LEU A 547 32.19 22.21 -0.86
C LEU A 547 33.18 21.16 -0.35
N ASN A 548 32.89 20.49 0.77
CA ASN A 548 33.75 19.42 1.29
C ASN A 548 33.79 18.17 0.37
N ALA A 549 32.72 17.89 -0.37
CA ALA A 549 32.71 16.79 -1.33
C ALA A 549 33.62 17.08 -2.52
N VAL A 550 33.57 18.33 -3.04
CA VAL A 550 34.45 18.80 -4.11
C VAL A 550 35.92 18.67 -3.70
N LEU A 551 36.26 19.04 -2.45
CA LEU A 551 37.64 19.02 -1.95
C LEU A 551 38.23 17.62 -1.73
N ARG A 552 37.40 16.61 -1.51
CA ARG A 552 37.86 15.26 -1.11
C ARG A 552 37.94 14.27 -2.27
N LEU A 553 37.22 14.52 -3.34
CA LEU A 553 37.14 13.60 -4.47
C LEU A 553 38.01 14.09 -5.63
N PRO A 554 38.58 13.18 -6.43
CA PRO A 554 39.52 13.51 -7.50
C PRO A 554 38.77 13.96 -8.78
N PHE A 555 37.95 15.01 -8.67
CA PHE A 555 37.32 15.62 -9.82
C PHE A 555 38.30 16.51 -10.60
N ASP A 556 38.26 16.41 -11.92
CA ASP A 556 39.01 17.30 -12.81
C ASP A 556 38.16 18.46 -13.32
N VAL A 557 36.85 18.22 -13.42
CA VAL A 557 35.86 19.12 -14.02
C VAL A 557 34.68 19.32 -13.08
N VAL A 558 34.17 20.56 -13.02
CA VAL A 558 32.93 20.93 -12.32
C VAL A 558 31.97 21.55 -13.31
N LYS A 559 30.77 20.99 -13.46
CA LYS A 559 29.67 21.54 -14.25
C LYS A 559 28.79 22.39 -13.34
N MET A 560 28.65 23.64 -13.70
CA MET A 560 27.81 24.61 -12.99
C MET A 560 26.40 24.49 -13.50
N ASP A 561 25.46 24.13 -12.63
CA ASP A 561 24.05 23.93 -13.00
C ASP A 561 23.42 25.20 -13.60
N ARG A 562 22.50 25.00 -14.53
CA ARG A 562 21.75 26.07 -15.21
C ARG A 562 21.04 27.03 -14.23
N SER A 563 20.60 26.56 -13.07
CA SER A 563 19.91 27.40 -12.07
C SER A 563 20.79 28.56 -11.58
N LEU A 564 22.10 28.34 -11.48
CA LEU A 564 23.07 29.39 -11.13
C LEU A 564 23.25 30.42 -12.27
N LEU A 565 23.07 30.02 -13.52
CA LEU A 565 23.18 30.90 -14.68
C LEU A 565 21.94 31.78 -14.84
N THR A 566 20.81 31.40 -14.22
CA THR A 566 19.57 32.14 -14.34
C THR A 566 19.70 33.55 -13.75
N GLY A 567 19.45 34.56 -14.55
CA GLY A 567 19.43 35.96 -14.12
C GLY A 567 20.78 36.69 -14.18
N ILE A 568 21.90 36.06 -14.55
CA ILE A 568 23.23 36.71 -14.58
C ILE A 568 23.31 37.95 -15.49
N THR A 569 22.42 38.05 -16.49
CA THR A 569 22.37 39.17 -17.45
C THR A 569 21.52 40.34 -16.93
N CYS A 570 20.68 40.15 -15.94
CA CYS A 570 19.73 41.16 -15.47
C CYS A 570 19.79 41.44 -13.94
N ASP A 571 20.46 40.60 -13.18
CA ASP A 571 20.65 40.72 -11.74
C ASP A 571 22.15 40.80 -11.39
N GLU A 572 22.58 41.95 -10.87
CA GLU A 572 23.98 42.19 -10.51
C GLU A 572 24.44 41.26 -9.37
N GLN A 573 23.57 40.91 -8.43
CA GLN A 573 23.91 39.99 -7.36
C GLN A 573 24.11 38.55 -7.87
N ALA A 574 23.26 38.09 -8.76
CA ALA A 574 23.41 36.79 -9.43
C ALA A 574 24.73 36.73 -10.23
N ALA A 575 25.05 37.79 -10.97
CA ALA A 575 26.30 37.91 -11.72
C ALA A 575 27.54 37.84 -10.81
N VAL A 576 27.55 38.62 -9.74
CA VAL A 576 28.65 38.64 -8.76
C VAL A 576 28.81 37.30 -8.08
N PHE A 577 27.69 36.66 -7.72
CA PHE A 577 27.69 35.33 -7.08
C PHE A 577 28.29 34.27 -8.00
N TYR A 578 27.79 34.19 -9.23
CA TYR A 578 28.28 33.23 -10.23
C TYR A 578 29.79 33.42 -10.50
N HIS A 579 30.21 34.63 -10.79
CA HIS A 579 31.62 34.96 -11.05
C HIS A 579 32.52 34.64 -9.84
N SER A 580 32.05 34.87 -8.62
CA SER A 580 32.79 34.52 -7.41
C SER A 580 33.02 33.02 -7.28
N ILE A 581 32.00 32.20 -7.56
CA ILE A 581 32.13 30.74 -7.55
C ILE A 581 33.11 30.28 -8.62
N VAL A 582 32.97 30.76 -9.85
CA VAL A 582 33.90 30.44 -10.96
C VAL A 582 35.33 30.73 -10.53
N THR A 583 35.59 31.90 -9.98
CA THR A 583 36.93 32.33 -9.52
C THR A 583 37.48 31.39 -8.44
N VAL A 584 36.65 31.02 -7.44
CA VAL A 584 37.05 30.09 -6.38
C VAL A 584 37.43 28.73 -6.97
N MET A 585 36.59 28.16 -7.83
CA MET A 585 36.81 26.84 -8.41
C MET A 585 38.06 26.81 -9.32
N GLN A 586 38.28 27.87 -10.11
CA GLN A 586 39.48 27.99 -10.93
C GLN A 586 40.76 28.10 -10.11
N ASN A 587 40.75 28.86 -9.02
CA ASN A 587 41.87 28.95 -8.07
C ASN A 587 42.19 27.63 -7.40
N MET A 588 41.22 26.72 -7.29
CA MET A 588 41.38 25.36 -6.81
C MET A 588 41.88 24.39 -7.89
N GLY A 589 42.00 24.84 -9.13
CA GLY A 589 42.54 24.06 -10.24
C GLY A 589 41.51 23.25 -11.02
N TYR A 590 40.21 23.47 -10.82
CA TYR A 590 39.17 22.80 -11.58
C TYR A 590 38.94 23.45 -12.93
N THR A 591 38.62 22.61 -13.90
CA THR A 591 38.08 23.04 -15.20
C THR A 591 36.58 23.27 -15.06
N ILE A 592 36.08 24.43 -15.47
CA ILE A 592 34.67 24.81 -15.28
C ILE A 592 33.88 24.66 -16.58
N VAL A 593 32.74 24.02 -16.48
CA VAL A 593 31.72 23.96 -17.56
C VAL A 593 30.48 24.73 -17.06
N ALA A 594 30.07 25.75 -17.81
CA ALA A 594 28.77 26.40 -17.61
C ALA A 594 27.70 25.67 -18.43
N GLU A 595 26.60 25.29 -17.77
CA GLU A 595 25.51 24.61 -18.41
C GLU A 595 24.33 25.52 -18.72
N GLY A 596 23.56 25.16 -19.75
CA GLY A 596 22.30 25.79 -20.11
C GLY A 596 22.39 27.18 -20.73
N ALA A 597 23.54 27.58 -21.28
CA ALA A 597 23.66 28.87 -21.97
C ALA A 597 22.82 28.89 -23.26
N GLU A 598 21.90 29.87 -23.34
CA GLU A 598 20.95 29.99 -24.45
C GLU A 598 21.13 31.29 -25.26
N THR A 599 21.78 32.30 -24.68
CA THR A 599 21.92 33.63 -25.30
C THR A 599 23.39 34.04 -25.53
N GLU A 600 23.61 34.96 -26.48
CA GLU A 600 24.92 35.52 -26.76
C GLU A 600 25.44 36.35 -25.59
N GLU A 601 24.55 37.04 -24.90
CA GLU A 601 24.87 37.84 -23.70
C GLU A 601 25.44 36.97 -22.59
N GLU A 602 24.78 35.83 -22.29
CA GLU A 602 25.27 34.85 -21.31
C GLU A 602 26.67 34.35 -21.68
N VAL A 603 26.85 33.93 -22.94
CA VAL A 603 28.14 33.41 -23.44
C VAL A 603 29.23 34.47 -23.35
N SER A 604 28.90 35.73 -23.62
CA SER A 604 29.86 36.84 -23.56
C SER A 604 30.35 37.05 -22.12
N LEU A 605 29.45 37.07 -21.14
CA LEU A 605 29.79 37.16 -19.71
C LEU A 605 30.64 35.96 -19.25
N LEU A 606 30.26 34.74 -19.63
CA LEU A 606 31.02 33.54 -19.31
C LEU A 606 32.45 33.56 -19.85
N ARG A 607 32.63 34.07 -21.07
CA ARG A 607 33.96 34.29 -21.66
C ARG A 607 34.76 35.36 -20.92
N GLU A 608 34.13 36.48 -20.54
CA GLU A 608 34.75 37.55 -19.77
C GLU A 608 35.23 37.05 -18.40
N TRP A 609 34.42 36.20 -17.72
CA TRP A 609 34.77 35.58 -16.43
C TRP A 609 35.76 34.42 -16.56
N GLY A 610 36.19 34.08 -17.79
CA GLY A 610 37.20 33.06 -18.03
C GLY A 610 36.71 31.63 -17.86
N VAL A 611 35.40 31.38 -17.94
CA VAL A 611 34.84 30.01 -17.89
C VAL A 611 35.45 29.18 -19.03
N ASP A 612 35.94 27.97 -18.72
CA ASP A 612 36.72 27.16 -19.66
C ASP A 612 35.85 26.56 -20.76
N MET A 613 34.69 26.03 -20.41
CA MET A 613 33.78 25.35 -21.33
C MET A 613 32.34 25.84 -21.14
N VAL A 614 31.57 25.82 -22.20
CA VAL A 614 30.14 26.17 -22.20
C VAL A 614 29.35 25.12 -22.93
N GLN A 615 28.28 24.68 -22.31
CA GLN A 615 27.30 23.76 -22.86
C GLN A 615 25.93 24.43 -22.85
N GLY A 616 25.22 24.41 -23.95
CA GLY A 616 23.90 25.01 -24.04
C GLY A 616 23.36 25.10 -25.47
N TYR A 617 22.08 25.45 -25.57
CA TYR A 617 21.38 25.50 -26.83
C TYR A 617 21.87 26.64 -27.75
N TYR A 618 22.59 27.58 -27.20
CA TYR A 618 23.31 28.58 -28.00
C TYR A 618 24.29 27.95 -28.97
N PHE A 619 25.04 26.92 -28.53
CA PHE A 619 26.03 26.23 -29.37
C PHE A 619 25.43 25.03 -30.10
N SER A 620 24.78 24.11 -29.37
CA SER A 620 24.18 22.92 -29.94
C SER A 620 23.14 22.30 -29.00
N ARG A 621 22.08 21.79 -29.58
CA ARG A 621 21.19 20.83 -28.89
C ARG A 621 21.84 19.44 -28.90
N PRO A 622 21.38 18.50 -28.06
CA PRO A 622 21.75 17.10 -28.20
C PRO A 622 21.41 16.57 -29.61
N LEU A 623 22.38 15.99 -30.30
CA LEU A 623 22.27 15.52 -31.67
C LEU A 623 22.30 13.99 -31.72
N PRO A 624 21.53 13.34 -32.59
CA PRO A 624 21.73 11.93 -32.91
C PRO A 624 23.08 11.75 -33.62
N GLU A 625 23.63 10.54 -33.55
CA GLU A 625 24.95 10.20 -34.10
C GLU A 625 25.18 10.71 -35.53
N THR A 626 24.20 10.51 -36.40
CA THR A 626 24.30 10.92 -37.81
C THR A 626 24.44 12.45 -38.02
N GLU A 627 23.82 13.25 -37.19
CA GLU A 627 23.89 14.70 -37.23
C GLU A 627 25.18 15.20 -36.57
N LEU A 628 25.61 14.59 -35.49
CA LEU A 628 26.86 14.88 -34.82
C LEU A 628 28.04 14.70 -35.80
N LEU A 629 28.09 13.56 -36.51
CA LEU A 629 29.17 13.29 -37.47
C LEU A 629 29.26 14.35 -38.59
N ARG A 630 28.12 14.86 -39.05
CA ARG A 630 28.11 15.98 -40.04
C ARG A 630 28.72 17.24 -39.46
N LEU A 631 28.53 17.54 -38.19
CA LEU A 631 29.09 18.72 -37.53
C LEU A 631 30.64 18.67 -37.51
N PHE A 632 31.25 17.48 -37.40
CA PHE A 632 32.70 17.29 -37.35
C PHE A 632 33.36 16.96 -38.72
N MET A 633 32.56 16.77 -39.77
CA MET A 633 33.04 16.57 -41.12
C MET A 633 33.15 17.89 -41.94
N LEU A 634 32.55 18.97 -41.42
CA LEU A 634 32.62 20.31 -41.96
C LEU A 634 33.85 21.06 -41.41
#